data_f4f8736a96736a279ac324f8a0f00c85
#
_entry.id   f4f8736a96736a279ac324f8a0f00c85
#
_cell.length_a   1.000
_cell.length_b   1.000
_cell.length_c   1.000
_cell.angle_alpha   90.00
_cell.angle_beta   90.00
_cell.angle_gamma   90.00
#
_symmetry.space_group_name_H-M   'P 1'
#
loop_
_entity.id
_entity.type
_entity.pdbx_description
1 polymer ?
#
loop_
_entity_poly.entity_id
_entity_poly.type
_entity_poly.pdbx_seq_one_letter_code
_entity_poly.pdbx_strand_id
1 'polypeptide(L)'
;MILKSFDLANSTVKFVFLSINRSVVGNKSLRESIAKRGVLMPLTVIPVEELDDEVKLKDAYTKQPITKAEAIGGYAIIEGQHRYSELRHLNLIKESGAAYKDLKTTFNCLIVNKDEVGNVNEYIIELNSCSKNWKSGDYIENASEQMEVDLLIKTVNKFKIHGFSISTISRFICFDPKAITNKSLADYTNSGGKFTFRNADPIRAIKLYESLKWMGFTDSFMKKRYLIDFIIHKYKVANSLNPIMARVSKLTHAGELSTLREKDCDISVEIEKVIEADFAEYVRKYAMSQDDIRRKESEDCFVNYDKEDICEFLECEEGLYDRYYSQCLKSA
;
A
#
# COMPACT_ATOMS: atom_id res chain seq x y z
N MET A 1 -3.72 3.08 -36.61
CA MET A 1 -4.02 3.65 -35.27
C MET A 1 -4.11 5.17 -35.37
N ILE A 2 -5.24 5.81 -34.98
CA ILE A 2 -5.49 7.25 -35.11
C ILE A 2 -5.89 7.82 -33.75
N LEU A 3 -5.27 8.93 -33.33
CA LEU A 3 -5.68 9.66 -32.12
C LEU A 3 -6.72 10.71 -32.49
N LYS A 4 -7.89 10.67 -31.85
CA LYS A 4 -8.99 11.63 -32.08
C LYS A 4 -9.53 12.13 -30.75
N SER A 5 -9.83 13.43 -30.68
CA SER A 5 -10.44 14.06 -29.50
C SER A 5 -11.97 14.12 -29.65
N PHE A 6 -12.67 13.85 -28.56
CA PHE A 6 -14.12 13.95 -28.46
C PHE A 6 -14.50 14.83 -27.27
N ASP A 7 -15.62 15.51 -27.40
CA ASP A 7 -16.20 16.26 -26.28
C ASP A 7 -17.57 15.62 -25.91
N LEU A 8 -17.64 15.09 -24.70
CA LEU A 8 -18.86 14.41 -24.24
C LEU A 8 -20.11 15.31 -24.25
N ALA A 9 -19.92 16.61 -23.99
CA ALA A 9 -21.03 17.56 -23.94
C ALA A 9 -21.61 17.88 -25.33
N ASN A 10 -20.77 17.81 -26.38
CA ASN A 10 -21.12 18.26 -27.73
C ASN A 10 -21.09 17.15 -28.78
N SER A 11 -20.76 15.92 -28.42
CA SER A 11 -20.61 14.81 -29.36
C SER A 11 -21.95 14.09 -29.58
N THR A 12 -22.30 13.91 -30.84
CA THR A 12 -23.39 13.02 -31.29
C THR A 12 -22.92 11.58 -31.49
N VAL A 13 -21.60 11.33 -31.33
CA VAL A 13 -21.00 10.03 -31.53
C VAL A 13 -21.39 9.09 -30.39
N LYS A 14 -21.91 7.93 -30.73
CA LYS A 14 -22.31 6.90 -29.78
C LYS A 14 -21.10 6.07 -29.34
N PHE A 15 -20.98 5.88 -28.04
CA PHE A 15 -20.00 4.96 -27.46
C PHE A 15 -20.72 3.76 -26.82
N VAL A 16 -20.19 2.57 -27.04
CA VAL A 16 -20.77 1.32 -26.53
C VAL A 16 -19.70 0.53 -25.76
N PHE A 17 -20.15 -0.35 -24.87
CA PHE A 17 -19.28 -1.30 -24.18
C PHE A 17 -19.39 -2.69 -24.79
N LEU A 18 -18.29 -3.40 -24.79
CA LEU A 18 -18.23 -4.80 -25.14
C LEU A 18 -18.67 -5.63 -23.92
N SER A 19 -19.62 -6.55 -24.09
CA SER A 19 -20.15 -7.35 -22.98
C SER A 19 -19.11 -8.27 -22.35
N ILE A 20 -18.08 -8.66 -23.11
CA ILE A 20 -16.95 -9.46 -22.65
C ILE A 20 -16.01 -8.69 -21.74
N ASN A 21 -16.01 -7.37 -21.79
CA ASN A 21 -15.14 -6.57 -20.95
C ASN A 21 -15.62 -6.57 -19.48
N ARG A 22 -14.74 -6.19 -18.55
CA ARG A 22 -15.04 -6.18 -17.11
C ARG A 22 -16.29 -5.34 -16.81
N SER A 23 -17.06 -5.76 -15.81
CA SER A 23 -18.18 -4.95 -15.33
C SER A 23 -17.70 -3.61 -14.83
N VAL A 24 -18.37 -2.54 -15.25
CA VAL A 24 -18.05 -1.18 -14.81
C VAL A 24 -18.62 -0.95 -13.42
N VAL A 25 -17.73 -0.86 -12.44
CA VAL A 25 -18.09 -0.53 -11.05
C VAL A 25 -17.61 0.89 -10.76
N GLY A 26 -18.42 1.65 -10.02
CA GLY A 26 -18.06 3.02 -9.61
C GLY A 26 -16.74 3.06 -8.85
N ASN A 27 -15.86 3.97 -9.24
CA ASN A 27 -14.54 4.15 -8.63
C ASN A 27 -14.37 5.59 -8.14
N LYS A 28 -14.52 5.80 -6.83
CA LYS A 28 -14.45 7.13 -6.21
C LYS A 28 -13.12 7.86 -6.48
N SER A 29 -12.00 7.17 -6.34
CA SER A 29 -10.66 7.77 -6.55
C SER A 29 -10.46 8.17 -8.02
N LEU A 30 -10.91 7.35 -8.96
CA LEU A 30 -10.87 7.68 -10.39
C LEU A 30 -11.77 8.87 -10.70
N ARG A 31 -12.97 8.92 -10.12
CA ARG A 31 -13.92 10.03 -10.26
C ARG A 31 -13.32 11.35 -9.78
N GLU A 32 -12.71 11.37 -8.58
CA GLU A 32 -12.03 12.55 -8.03
C GLU A 32 -10.87 13.02 -8.92
N SER A 33 -10.09 12.08 -9.46
CA SER A 33 -9.02 12.37 -10.40
C SER A 33 -9.54 13.00 -11.70
N ILE A 34 -10.59 12.44 -12.28
CA ILE A 34 -11.20 12.97 -13.51
C ILE A 34 -11.85 14.34 -13.25
N ALA A 35 -12.50 14.53 -12.11
CA ALA A 35 -13.07 15.83 -11.73
C ALA A 35 -12.01 16.93 -11.68
N LYS A 36 -10.81 16.60 -11.19
CA LYS A 36 -9.70 17.54 -11.03
C LYS A 36 -8.90 17.78 -12.32
N ARG A 37 -8.68 16.75 -13.14
CA ARG A 37 -7.69 16.77 -14.23
C ARG A 37 -8.28 16.45 -15.61
N GLY A 38 -9.52 15.96 -15.68
CA GLY A 38 -10.08 15.35 -16.88
C GLY A 38 -9.58 13.93 -17.10
N VAL A 39 -9.87 13.36 -18.26
CA VAL A 39 -9.41 12.04 -18.69
C VAL A 39 -8.02 12.19 -19.30
N LEU A 40 -6.98 11.81 -18.55
CA LEU A 40 -5.58 12.00 -18.96
C LEU A 40 -5.11 10.95 -19.97
N MET A 41 -5.56 9.71 -19.82
CA MET A 41 -5.16 8.59 -20.69
C MET A 41 -6.21 8.39 -21.79
N PRO A 42 -5.83 8.29 -23.06
CA PRO A 42 -6.78 7.99 -24.13
C PRO A 42 -7.58 6.71 -23.86
N LEU A 43 -8.80 6.65 -24.38
CA LEU A 43 -9.54 5.39 -24.47
C LEU A 43 -9.07 4.65 -25.72
N THR A 44 -9.02 3.32 -25.69
CA THR A 44 -8.83 2.54 -26.91
C THR A 44 -10.18 2.11 -27.41
N VAL A 45 -10.49 2.45 -28.66
CA VAL A 45 -11.81 2.23 -29.27
C VAL A 45 -11.67 1.66 -30.68
N ILE A 46 -12.68 0.89 -31.10
CA ILE A 46 -12.80 0.36 -32.47
C ILE A 46 -14.13 0.82 -33.06
N PRO A 47 -14.22 1.18 -34.37
CA PRO A 47 -15.48 1.43 -35.03
C PRO A 47 -16.43 0.23 -34.91
N VAL A 48 -17.69 0.45 -34.61
CA VAL A 48 -18.67 -0.64 -34.41
C VAL A 48 -18.81 -1.48 -35.68
N GLU A 49 -18.67 -0.86 -36.84
CA GLU A 49 -18.74 -1.51 -38.16
C GLU A 49 -17.69 -2.62 -38.32
N GLU A 50 -16.55 -2.45 -37.70
CA GLU A 50 -15.43 -3.38 -37.80
C GLU A 50 -15.50 -4.58 -36.83
N LEU A 51 -16.48 -4.59 -35.93
CA LEU A 51 -16.71 -5.70 -35.03
C LEU A 51 -17.37 -6.89 -35.75
N ASP A 52 -17.11 -8.08 -35.27
CA ASP A 52 -17.85 -9.28 -35.70
C ASP A 52 -19.30 -9.24 -35.22
N ASP A 53 -20.21 -9.84 -36.00
CA ASP A 53 -21.66 -9.75 -35.74
C ASP A 53 -22.09 -10.46 -34.45
N GLU A 54 -21.28 -11.41 -33.98
CA GLU A 54 -21.47 -12.18 -32.74
C GLU A 54 -21.10 -11.39 -31.47
N VAL A 55 -20.44 -10.24 -31.63
CA VAL A 55 -19.99 -9.44 -30.49
C VAL A 55 -21.15 -8.78 -29.78
N LYS A 56 -21.38 -9.12 -28.52
CA LYS A 56 -22.47 -8.56 -27.71
C LYS A 56 -22.09 -7.16 -27.18
N LEU A 57 -22.94 -6.20 -27.42
CA LEU A 57 -22.76 -4.79 -27.05
C LEU A 57 -23.73 -4.38 -25.96
N LYS A 58 -23.28 -3.39 -25.17
CA LYS A 58 -24.10 -2.67 -24.20
C LYS A 58 -23.98 -1.18 -24.46
N ASP A 59 -25.07 -0.47 -24.41
CA ASP A 59 -25.04 0.98 -24.44
C ASP A 59 -24.21 1.53 -23.26
N ALA A 60 -23.26 2.41 -23.54
CA ALA A 60 -22.33 2.91 -22.52
C ALA A 60 -23.02 3.79 -21.48
N TYR A 61 -24.24 4.29 -21.78
CA TYR A 61 -25.03 5.12 -20.88
C TYR A 61 -25.97 4.30 -20.01
N THR A 62 -26.88 3.56 -20.67
CA THR A 62 -27.95 2.80 -19.99
C THR A 62 -27.47 1.48 -19.44
N LYS A 63 -26.33 0.97 -19.94
CA LYS A 63 -25.76 -0.37 -19.64
C LYS A 63 -26.62 -1.53 -20.16
N GLN A 64 -27.71 -1.21 -20.89
CA GLN A 64 -28.61 -2.19 -21.47
C GLN A 64 -27.98 -2.82 -22.73
N PRO A 65 -28.26 -4.07 -23.03
CA PRO A 65 -27.89 -4.68 -24.31
C PRO A 65 -28.45 -3.87 -25.50
N ILE A 66 -27.64 -3.73 -26.52
CA ILE A 66 -28.04 -3.12 -27.78
C ILE A 66 -27.51 -3.93 -28.96
N THR A 67 -28.18 -3.80 -30.09
CA THR A 67 -27.77 -4.44 -31.34
C THR A 67 -26.62 -3.67 -32.02
N LYS A 68 -25.84 -4.36 -32.85
CA LYS A 68 -24.81 -3.72 -33.68
C LYS A 68 -25.42 -2.64 -34.59
N ALA A 69 -26.61 -2.91 -35.19
CA ALA A 69 -27.30 -1.97 -36.06
C ALA A 69 -27.63 -0.64 -35.36
N GLU A 70 -28.03 -0.68 -34.09
CA GLU A 70 -28.33 0.52 -33.29
C GLU A 70 -27.07 1.30 -32.90
N ALA A 71 -25.88 0.69 -33.01
CA ALA A 71 -24.59 1.25 -32.63
C ALA A 71 -23.75 1.69 -33.84
N ILE A 72 -24.14 1.40 -35.05
CA ILE A 72 -23.46 1.81 -36.31
C ILE A 72 -23.18 3.32 -36.28
N GLY A 73 -22.01 3.73 -36.77
CA GLY A 73 -21.51 5.12 -36.72
C GLY A 73 -20.90 5.50 -35.37
N GLY A 74 -20.85 4.56 -34.43
CA GLY A 74 -20.25 4.74 -33.11
C GLY A 74 -18.95 3.96 -32.90
N TYR A 75 -18.46 3.99 -31.67
CA TYR A 75 -17.24 3.31 -31.27
C TYR A 75 -17.50 2.36 -30.09
N ALA A 76 -16.92 1.16 -30.16
CA ALA A 76 -16.88 0.25 -29.04
C ALA A 76 -15.60 0.48 -28.21
N ILE A 77 -15.76 0.66 -26.91
CA ILE A 77 -14.64 0.90 -26.01
C ILE A 77 -13.99 -0.44 -25.65
N ILE A 78 -12.77 -0.65 -26.13
CA ILE A 78 -11.93 -1.81 -25.80
C ILE A 78 -11.28 -1.62 -24.42
N GLU A 79 -10.68 -0.44 -24.21
CA GLU A 79 -10.02 -0.09 -22.95
C GLU A 79 -10.42 1.32 -22.48
N GLY A 80 -10.57 1.49 -21.17
CA GLY A 80 -10.90 2.78 -20.55
C GLY A 80 -12.39 2.96 -20.24
N GLN A 81 -13.19 1.93 -20.28
CA GLN A 81 -14.64 1.98 -19.99
C GLN A 81 -14.97 2.58 -18.60
N HIS A 82 -14.14 2.33 -17.58
CA HIS A 82 -14.29 2.97 -16.26
C HIS A 82 -14.05 4.47 -16.35
N ARG A 83 -13.03 4.92 -17.10
CA ARG A 83 -12.74 6.35 -17.32
C ARG A 83 -13.91 7.04 -18.00
N TYR A 84 -14.45 6.44 -19.06
CA TYR A 84 -15.60 6.95 -19.76
C TYR A 84 -16.85 7.01 -18.88
N SER A 85 -17.12 5.95 -18.12
CA SER A 85 -18.28 5.89 -17.23
C SER A 85 -18.23 6.93 -16.11
N GLU A 86 -17.06 7.15 -15.50
CA GLU A 86 -16.92 8.17 -14.46
C GLU A 86 -16.98 9.59 -15.02
N LEU A 87 -16.40 9.86 -16.20
CA LEU A 87 -16.55 11.14 -16.87
C LEU A 87 -18.03 11.44 -17.17
N ARG A 88 -18.75 10.44 -17.66
CA ARG A 88 -20.17 10.56 -17.96
C ARG A 88 -21.02 10.82 -16.72
N HIS A 89 -20.72 10.13 -15.63
CA HIS A 89 -21.38 10.36 -14.35
C HIS A 89 -21.16 11.80 -13.84
N LEU A 90 -19.93 12.30 -13.92
CA LEU A 90 -19.60 13.69 -13.56
C LEU A 90 -20.30 14.71 -14.47
N ASN A 91 -20.38 14.44 -15.76
CA ASN A 91 -21.06 15.32 -16.71
C ASN A 91 -22.55 15.42 -16.41
N LEU A 92 -23.23 14.33 -16.04
CA LEU A 92 -24.63 14.37 -15.61
C LEU A 92 -24.83 15.22 -14.35
N ILE A 93 -23.91 15.16 -13.39
CA ILE A 93 -23.96 16.02 -12.20
C ILE A 93 -23.76 17.49 -12.60
N LYS A 94 -22.83 17.77 -13.53
CA LYS A 94 -22.61 19.11 -14.08
C LYS A 94 -23.85 19.65 -14.77
N GLU A 95 -24.48 18.85 -15.63
CA GLU A 95 -25.70 19.22 -16.37
C GLU A 95 -26.90 19.49 -15.43
N SER A 96 -26.97 18.78 -14.30
CA SER A 96 -27.97 19.05 -13.26
C SER A 96 -27.72 20.35 -12.47
N GLY A 97 -26.58 21.02 -12.69
CA GLY A 97 -26.20 22.24 -12.00
C GLY A 97 -25.68 22.05 -10.54
N ALA A 98 -25.62 20.81 -10.07
CA ALA A 98 -25.32 20.52 -8.68
C ALA A 98 -23.84 20.74 -8.32
N ALA A 99 -22.92 20.38 -9.23
CA ALA A 99 -21.47 20.50 -8.99
C ALA A 99 -20.67 20.44 -10.30
N TYR A 100 -19.33 20.56 -10.19
CA TYR A 100 -18.36 20.35 -11.28
C TYR A 100 -18.51 21.29 -12.49
N LYS A 101 -18.80 22.57 -12.27
CA LYS A 101 -18.97 23.56 -13.34
C LYS A 101 -17.79 23.61 -14.33
N ASP A 102 -16.55 23.45 -13.81
CA ASP A 102 -15.31 23.49 -14.59
C ASP A 102 -14.85 22.12 -15.09
N LEU A 103 -15.72 21.10 -15.06
CA LEU A 103 -15.39 19.76 -15.54
C LEU A 103 -14.94 19.80 -17.00
N LYS A 104 -13.78 19.26 -17.29
CA LYS A 104 -13.29 19.01 -18.65
C LYS A 104 -14.02 17.79 -19.22
N THR A 105 -14.88 18.02 -20.20
CA THR A 105 -15.69 16.98 -20.86
C THR A 105 -15.01 16.37 -22.08
N THR A 106 -13.86 16.95 -22.49
CA THR A 106 -13.05 16.45 -23.60
C THR A 106 -12.20 15.26 -23.18
N PHE A 107 -12.08 14.29 -24.06
CA PHE A 107 -11.25 13.10 -23.90
C PHE A 107 -10.69 12.64 -25.25
N ASN A 108 -9.56 11.95 -25.22
CA ASN A 108 -8.92 11.42 -26.40
C ASN A 108 -9.23 9.93 -26.55
N CYS A 109 -9.42 9.49 -27.79
CA CYS A 109 -9.54 8.09 -28.17
C CYS A 109 -8.42 7.70 -29.13
N LEU A 110 -7.82 6.57 -28.87
CA LEU A 110 -6.96 5.86 -29.79
C LEU A 110 -7.86 4.91 -30.59
N ILE A 111 -8.11 5.27 -31.84
CA ILE A 111 -8.95 4.47 -32.74
C ILE A 111 -8.04 3.41 -33.38
N VAL A 112 -8.39 2.16 -33.13
CA VAL A 112 -7.76 0.99 -33.75
C VAL A 112 -8.71 0.38 -34.76
N ASN A 113 -8.18 -0.36 -35.73
CA ASN A 113 -8.97 -1.10 -36.73
C ASN A 113 -8.85 -2.62 -36.49
N LYS A 114 -9.72 -3.36 -37.16
CA LYS A 114 -9.75 -4.84 -37.05
C LYS A 114 -8.44 -5.49 -37.49
N ASP A 115 -7.75 -4.97 -38.49
CA ASP A 115 -6.49 -5.52 -38.97
C ASP A 115 -5.36 -5.35 -37.95
N GLU A 116 -5.39 -4.26 -37.15
CA GLU A 116 -4.42 -4.01 -36.07
C GLU A 116 -4.70 -4.85 -34.83
N VAL A 117 -5.96 -5.14 -34.54
CA VAL A 117 -6.41 -5.80 -33.29
C VAL A 117 -6.57 -7.30 -33.47
N GLY A 118 -6.90 -7.75 -34.69
CA GLY A 118 -7.23 -9.15 -34.97
C GLY A 118 -8.51 -9.58 -34.24
N ASN A 119 -8.43 -10.57 -33.36
CA ASN A 119 -9.54 -10.99 -32.54
C ASN A 119 -9.71 -10.03 -31.33
N VAL A 120 -10.81 -9.28 -31.31
CA VAL A 120 -11.10 -8.26 -30.27
C VAL A 120 -11.14 -8.89 -28.87
N ASN A 121 -11.63 -10.13 -28.74
CA ASN A 121 -11.71 -10.82 -27.46
C ASN A 121 -10.32 -11.17 -26.91
N GLU A 122 -9.45 -11.69 -27.78
CA GLU A 122 -8.05 -12.00 -27.43
C GLU A 122 -7.29 -10.73 -27.06
N TYR A 123 -7.46 -9.66 -27.82
CA TYR A 123 -6.84 -8.37 -27.56
C TYR A 123 -7.26 -7.78 -26.20
N ILE A 124 -8.54 -7.88 -25.83
CA ILE A 124 -9.02 -7.44 -24.50
C ILE A 124 -8.38 -8.27 -23.38
N ILE A 125 -8.26 -9.59 -23.56
CA ILE A 125 -7.61 -10.49 -22.60
C ILE A 125 -6.14 -10.09 -22.46
N GLU A 126 -5.44 -9.86 -23.55
CA GLU A 126 -4.05 -9.43 -23.56
C GLU A 126 -3.84 -8.10 -22.84
N LEU A 127 -4.60 -7.05 -23.18
CA LEU A 127 -4.55 -5.76 -22.51
C LEU A 127 -4.79 -5.87 -21.00
N ASN A 128 -5.75 -6.70 -20.59
CA ASN A 128 -6.04 -6.92 -19.17
C ASN A 128 -4.96 -7.73 -18.45
N SER A 129 -4.26 -8.62 -19.15
CA SER A 129 -3.17 -9.44 -18.58
C SER A 129 -1.84 -8.69 -18.52
N CYS A 130 -1.59 -7.79 -19.49
CA CYS A 130 -0.37 -6.99 -19.55
C CYS A 130 -0.39 -5.78 -18.61
N SER A 131 -1.56 -5.33 -18.15
CA SER A 131 -1.67 -4.25 -17.18
C SER A 131 -1.21 -4.73 -15.80
N LYS A 132 0.02 -4.42 -15.42
CA LYS A 132 0.52 -4.71 -14.07
C LYS A 132 -0.04 -3.69 -13.08
N ASN A 133 -0.76 -4.16 -12.09
CA ASN A 133 -1.08 -3.33 -10.93
C ASN A 133 0.21 -3.11 -10.11
N TRP A 134 0.43 -1.89 -9.66
CA TRP A 134 1.53 -1.58 -8.75
C TRP A 134 1.49 -2.49 -7.53
N LYS A 135 2.62 -3.11 -7.25
CA LYS A 135 2.85 -3.88 -6.01
C LYS A 135 3.34 -2.94 -4.92
N SER A 136 3.35 -3.41 -3.69
CA SER A 136 3.86 -2.62 -2.54
C SER A 136 5.29 -2.12 -2.74
N GLY A 137 6.13 -2.87 -3.48
CA GLY A 137 7.47 -2.44 -3.85
C GLY A 137 7.48 -1.17 -4.67
N ASP A 138 6.64 -1.10 -5.71
CA ASP A 138 6.58 0.04 -6.63
C ASP A 138 6.14 1.33 -5.91
N TYR A 139 5.22 1.22 -4.92
CA TYR A 139 4.81 2.35 -4.09
C TYR A 139 5.93 2.83 -3.17
N ILE A 140 6.73 1.92 -2.59
CA ILE A 140 7.85 2.26 -1.71
C ILE A 140 8.98 2.89 -2.53
N GLU A 141 9.31 2.33 -3.69
CA GLU A 141 10.33 2.85 -4.60
C GLU A 141 9.97 4.28 -5.06
N ASN A 142 8.74 4.48 -5.52
CA ASN A 142 8.24 5.81 -5.90
C ASN A 142 8.30 6.81 -4.73
N ALA A 143 7.93 6.38 -3.52
CA ALA A 143 8.03 7.23 -2.33
C ALA A 143 9.48 7.57 -2.00
N SER A 144 10.41 6.60 -2.14
CA SER A 144 11.83 6.80 -1.87
C SER A 144 12.48 7.79 -2.85
N GLU A 145 12.11 7.74 -4.14
CA GLU A 145 12.59 8.69 -5.15
C GLU A 145 12.07 10.12 -4.90
N GLN A 146 10.79 10.25 -4.53
CA GLN A 146 10.19 11.58 -4.33
C GLN A 146 10.53 12.20 -2.97
N MET A 147 10.87 11.40 -1.97
CA MET A 147 11.09 11.80 -0.59
C MET A 147 12.43 11.26 -0.05
N GLU A 148 13.48 11.45 -0.83
CA GLU A 148 14.84 10.95 -0.53
C GLU A 148 15.37 11.39 0.83
N VAL A 149 14.96 12.55 1.29
CA VAL A 149 15.37 13.15 2.57
C VAL A 149 14.32 12.97 3.69
N ASP A 150 13.50 11.93 3.63
CA ASP A 150 12.50 11.62 4.64
C ASP A 150 12.87 10.39 5.45
N LEU A 151 13.02 10.54 6.77
CA LEU A 151 13.47 9.47 7.68
C LEU A 151 12.50 8.28 7.71
N LEU A 152 11.20 8.55 7.69
CA LEU A 152 10.18 7.50 7.70
C LEU A 152 10.25 6.69 6.40
N ILE A 153 10.35 7.35 5.25
CA ILE A 153 10.44 6.68 3.95
C ILE A 153 11.75 5.90 3.83
N LYS A 154 12.87 6.45 4.29
CA LYS A 154 14.14 5.71 4.35
C LYS A 154 14.01 4.45 5.20
N THR A 155 13.36 4.55 6.36
CA THR A 155 13.13 3.39 7.24
C THR A 155 12.23 2.35 6.54
N VAL A 156 11.12 2.77 5.93
CA VAL A 156 10.24 1.87 5.16
C VAL A 156 11.03 1.15 4.06
N ASN A 157 11.85 1.88 3.31
CA ASN A 157 12.66 1.32 2.23
C ASN A 157 13.72 0.33 2.75
N LYS A 158 14.42 0.67 3.83
CA LYS A 158 15.44 -0.21 4.44
C LYS A 158 14.82 -1.53 4.87
N PHE A 159 13.68 -1.51 5.59
CA PHE A 159 12.95 -2.72 5.95
C PHE A 159 12.48 -3.51 4.70
N LYS A 160 12.11 -2.82 3.63
CA LYS A 160 11.75 -3.46 2.37
C LYS A 160 12.92 -4.18 1.73
N ILE A 161 14.11 -3.57 1.72
CA ILE A 161 15.37 -4.19 1.24
C ILE A 161 15.67 -5.45 2.05
N HIS A 162 15.48 -5.43 3.37
CA HIS A 162 15.56 -6.62 4.21
C HIS A 162 14.45 -7.66 3.94
N GLY A 163 13.49 -7.36 3.03
CA GLY A 163 12.46 -8.28 2.56
C GLY A 163 11.22 -8.36 3.45
N PHE A 164 10.96 -7.35 4.29
CA PHE A 164 9.74 -7.28 5.08
C PHE A 164 8.54 -6.87 4.22
N SER A 165 7.37 -7.41 4.53
CA SER A 165 6.11 -6.98 3.91
C SER A 165 5.67 -5.62 4.46
N ILE A 166 4.91 -4.83 3.67
CA ILE A 166 4.41 -3.52 4.11
C ILE A 166 3.63 -3.61 5.43
N SER A 167 2.86 -4.69 5.63
CA SER A 167 2.10 -4.92 6.86
C SER A 167 3.01 -5.22 8.06
N THR A 168 4.17 -5.85 7.84
CA THR A 168 5.17 -6.08 8.90
C THR A 168 5.94 -4.79 9.20
N ILE A 169 6.30 -4.02 8.17
CA ILE A 169 6.91 -2.69 8.30
C ILE A 169 6.00 -1.77 9.13
N SER A 170 4.70 -1.76 8.81
CA SER A 170 3.70 -0.98 9.56
C SER A 170 3.64 -1.35 11.04
N ARG A 171 3.82 -2.64 11.38
CA ARG A 171 3.90 -3.10 12.78
C ARG A 171 5.12 -2.56 13.50
N PHE A 172 6.30 -2.62 12.88
CA PHE A 172 7.51 -2.08 13.50
C PHE A 172 7.44 -0.56 13.71
N ILE A 173 6.98 0.17 12.70
CA ILE A 173 6.97 1.64 12.73
C ILE A 173 5.80 2.19 13.55
N CYS A 174 4.59 1.66 13.36
CA CYS A 174 3.35 2.24 13.92
C CYS A 174 2.71 1.42 15.03
N PHE A 175 3.19 0.20 15.30
CA PHE A 175 2.51 -0.79 16.15
C PHE A 175 1.07 -1.09 15.70
N ASP A 176 0.80 -0.85 14.41
CA ASP A 176 -0.48 -1.12 13.76
C ASP A 176 -0.25 -1.72 12.36
N PRO A 177 -0.79 -2.92 12.05
CA PRO A 177 -0.59 -3.58 10.75
C PRO A 177 -1.23 -2.83 9.58
N LYS A 178 -2.12 -1.88 9.83
CA LYS A 178 -2.92 -1.18 8.82
C LYS A 178 -2.60 0.31 8.68
N ALA A 179 -1.69 0.85 9.48
CA ALA A 179 -1.34 2.27 9.43
C ALA A 179 -0.60 2.61 8.12
N ILE A 180 0.42 1.82 7.75
CA ILE A 180 1.14 1.98 6.49
C ILE A 180 0.58 0.97 5.48
N THR A 181 -0.03 1.49 4.43
CA THR A 181 -0.59 0.75 3.29
C THR A 181 -0.09 1.38 1.99
N ASN A 182 -0.28 0.70 0.86
CA ASN A 182 0.04 1.28 -0.44
C ASN A 182 -0.65 2.63 -0.66
N LYS A 183 -1.93 2.73 -0.26
CA LYS A 183 -2.70 3.98 -0.39
C LYS A 183 -2.15 5.06 0.52
N SER A 184 -1.93 4.78 1.80
CA SER A 184 -1.44 5.79 2.75
C SER A 184 0.00 6.24 2.43
N LEU A 185 0.85 5.38 1.84
CA LEU A 185 2.14 5.79 1.30
C LEU A 185 2.00 6.75 0.13
N ALA A 186 1.10 6.45 -0.81
CA ALA A 186 0.83 7.36 -1.92
C ALA A 186 0.29 8.72 -1.43
N ASP A 187 -0.63 8.72 -0.47
CA ASP A 187 -1.18 9.93 0.14
C ASP A 187 -0.08 10.75 0.87
N TYR A 188 0.82 10.06 1.59
CA TYR A 188 1.97 10.68 2.26
C TYR A 188 2.91 11.33 1.25
N THR A 189 3.31 10.61 0.21
CA THR A 189 4.18 11.11 -0.86
C THR A 189 3.55 12.30 -1.59
N ASN A 190 2.28 12.17 -2.00
CA ASN A 190 1.56 13.23 -2.71
C ASN A 190 1.36 14.49 -1.87
N SER A 191 1.33 14.38 -0.54
CA SER A 191 1.23 15.51 0.38
C SER A 191 2.58 16.17 0.70
N GLY A 192 3.69 15.62 0.21
CA GLY A 192 5.03 16.06 0.58
C GLY A 192 5.33 15.83 2.06
N GLY A 193 4.89 14.71 2.63
CA GLY A 193 5.12 14.33 4.03
C GLY A 193 4.17 14.99 5.05
N LYS A 194 3.15 15.72 4.59
CA LYS A 194 2.17 16.37 5.49
C LYS A 194 1.13 15.41 6.05
N PHE A 195 0.94 14.26 5.42
CA PHE A 195 0.10 13.19 5.96
C PHE A 195 0.81 12.55 7.14
N THR A 196 0.12 12.37 8.27
CA THR A 196 0.70 11.76 9.47
C THR A 196 0.19 10.33 9.66
N PHE A 197 1.11 9.40 9.87
CA PHE A 197 0.76 8.05 10.28
C PHE A 197 0.61 8.00 11.80
N ARG A 198 -0.51 7.47 12.26
CA ARG A 198 -0.77 7.33 13.69
C ARG A 198 0.31 6.47 14.37
N ASN A 199 0.91 6.99 15.44
CA ASN A 199 1.95 6.33 16.24
C ASN A 199 3.21 5.95 15.45
N ALA A 200 3.49 6.60 14.32
CA ALA A 200 4.71 6.34 13.57
C ALA A 200 5.95 6.81 14.35
N ASP A 201 6.86 5.89 14.54
CA ASP A 201 8.16 6.15 15.16
C ASP A 201 9.24 5.29 14.49
N PRO A 202 9.87 5.80 13.43
CA PRO A 202 10.91 5.09 12.69
C PRO A 202 12.16 4.83 13.54
N ILE A 203 12.51 5.72 14.48
CA ILE A 203 13.67 5.55 15.35
C ILE A 203 13.45 4.37 16.30
N ARG A 204 12.30 4.31 16.95
CA ARG A 204 11.91 3.16 17.77
C ARG A 204 11.90 1.87 16.96
N ALA A 205 11.42 1.89 15.73
CA ALA A 205 11.38 0.72 14.86
C ALA A 205 12.79 0.17 14.58
N ILE A 206 13.75 1.04 14.29
CA ILE A 206 15.15 0.67 14.05
C ILE A 206 15.77 0.09 15.32
N LYS A 207 15.64 0.79 16.45
CA LYS A 207 16.17 0.31 17.75
C LYS A 207 15.59 -1.05 18.12
N LEU A 208 14.28 -1.24 17.92
CA LEU A 208 13.62 -2.52 18.18
C LEU A 208 14.16 -3.62 17.26
N TYR A 209 14.25 -3.36 15.96
CA TYR A 209 14.76 -4.32 14.99
C TYR A 209 16.19 -4.75 15.32
N GLU A 210 17.09 -3.79 15.55
CA GLU A 210 18.49 -4.07 15.86
C GLU A 210 18.66 -4.79 17.21
N SER A 211 17.86 -4.41 18.23
CA SER A 211 17.85 -5.13 19.50
C SER A 211 17.45 -6.61 19.32
N LEU A 212 16.44 -6.88 18.51
CA LEU A 212 16.02 -8.26 18.22
C LEU A 212 17.09 -9.02 17.42
N LYS A 213 17.77 -8.37 16.49
CA LYS A 213 18.93 -8.95 15.77
C LYS A 213 20.05 -9.31 16.72
N TRP A 214 20.40 -8.40 17.62
CA TRP A 214 21.45 -8.63 18.63
C TRP A 214 21.10 -9.80 19.57
N MET A 215 19.81 -10.01 19.88
CA MET A 215 19.31 -11.14 20.67
C MET A 215 19.31 -12.47 19.88
N GLY A 216 19.73 -12.48 18.61
CA GLY A 216 19.86 -13.68 17.79
C GLY A 216 18.65 -14.01 16.91
N PHE A 217 17.64 -13.15 16.82
CA PHE A 217 16.54 -13.35 15.89
C PHE A 217 16.94 -13.05 14.45
N THR A 218 16.53 -13.93 13.54
CA THR A 218 16.80 -13.76 12.10
C THR A 218 15.70 -12.95 11.44
N ASP A 219 16.03 -12.26 10.33
CA ASP A 219 15.04 -11.59 9.50
C ASP A 219 13.93 -12.55 9.06
N SER A 220 14.29 -13.78 8.71
CA SER A 220 13.33 -14.81 8.30
C SER A 220 12.27 -15.08 9.37
N PHE A 221 12.64 -15.10 10.64
CA PHE A 221 11.70 -15.27 11.75
C PHE A 221 10.88 -14.01 12.01
N MET A 222 11.52 -12.84 12.04
CA MET A 222 10.84 -11.56 12.27
C MET A 222 9.81 -11.24 11.18
N LYS A 223 10.05 -11.67 9.92
CA LYS A 223 9.07 -11.53 8.80
C LYS A 223 7.78 -12.31 9.04
N LYS A 224 7.78 -13.36 9.84
CA LYS A 224 6.59 -14.15 10.16
C LYS A 224 5.59 -13.42 11.07
N ARG A 225 5.97 -12.28 11.62
CA ARG A 225 5.14 -11.35 12.42
C ARG A 225 4.83 -11.79 13.85
N TYR A 226 4.91 -13.05 14.21
CA TYR A 226 4.50 -13.55 15.53
C TYR A 226 5.20 -12.82 16.69
N LEU A 227 6.52 -12.61 16.57
CA LEU A 227 7.29 -11.92 17.60
C LEU A 227 6.87 -10.44 17.73
N ILE A 228 6.73 -9.72 16.62
CA ILE A 228 6.31 -8.32 16.67
C ILE A 228 4.85 -8.18 17.12
N ASP A 229 3.97 -9.10 16.75
CA ASP A 229 2.57 -9.11 17.21
C ASP A 229 2.50 -9.39 18.72
N PHE A 230 3.34 -10.29 19.26
CA PHE A 230 3.49 -10.51 20.71
C PHE A 230 3.95 -9.23 21.42
N ILE A 231 5.00 -8.57 20.92
CA ILE A 231 5.51 -7.32 21.50
C ILE A 231 4.43 -6.24 21.50
N ILE A 232 3.72 -6.06 20.39
CA ILE A 232 2.62 -5.09 20.28
C ILE A 232 1.49 -5.40 21.25
N HIS A 233 1.12 -6.68 21.41
CA HIS A 233 0.08 -7.08 22.35
C HIS A 233 0.47 -6.73 23.79
N LYS A 234 1.67 -7.09 24.20
CA LYS A 234 2.17 -6.77 25.54
C LYS A 234 2.33 -5.27 25.77
N TYR A 235 2.81 -4.53 24.76
CA TYR A 235 2.93 -3.07 24.80
C TYR A 235 1.57 -2.38 25.06
N LYS A 236 0.50 -2.84 24.42
CA LYS A 236 -0.85 -2.27 24.64
C LYS A 236 -1.34 -2.41 26.09
N VAL A 237 -0.87 -3.43 26.80
CA VAL A 237 -1.21 -3.65 28.21
C VAL A 237 -0.29 -2.86 29.12
N ALA A 238 1.02 -2.92 28.89
CA ALA A 238 2.04 -2.33 29.78
C ALA A 238 2.27 -0.83 29.52
N ASN A 239 1.89 -0.33 28.35
CA ASN A 239 2.21 1.02 27.83
C ASN A 239 3.71 1.36 27.92
N SER A 240 4.58 0.35 27.94
CA SER A 240 6.04 0.45 27.99
C SER A 240 6.65 -0.75 27.29
N LEU A 241 7.76 -0.53 26.57
CA LEU A 241 8.55 -1.60 25.94
C LEU A 241 9.58 -2.23 26.89
N ASN A 242 10.05 -1.48 27.89
CA ASN A 242 11.14 -1.93 28.74
C ASN A 242 10.88 -3.27 29.45
N PRO A 243 9.70 -3.50 30.08
CA PRO A 243 9.42 -4.80 30.70
C PRO A 243 9.43 -5.96 29.71
N ILE A 244 8.96 -5.70 28.49
CA ILE A 244 8.89 -6.71 27.43
C ILE A 244 10.30 -7.04 26.96
N MET A 245 11.10 -6.02 26.66
CA MET A 245 12.47 -6.18 26.17
C MET A 245 13.39 -6.78 27.24
N ALA A 246 13.17 -6.47 28.52
CA ALA A 246 13.88 -7.09 29.63
C ALA A 246 13.69 -8.62 29.63
N ARG A 247 12.48 -9.11 29.33
CA ARG A 247 12.18 -10.55 29.22
C ARG A 247 12.76 -11.15 27.93
N VAL A 248 12.51 -10.52 26.81
CA VAL A 248 13.01 -10.97 25.50
C VAL A 248 14.54 -11.03 25.46
N SER A 249 15.23 -10.09 26.14
CA SER A 249 16.70 -10.06 26.20
C SER A 249 17.33 -11.23 26.97
N LYS A 250 16.54 -11.98 27.73
CA LYS A 250 16.99 -13.16 28.49
C LYS A 250 16.65 -14.47 27.78
N LEU A 251 16.07 -14.39 26.60
CA LEU A 251 15.73 -15.55 25.79
C LEU A 251 16.98 -16.33 25.39
N THR A 252 17.01 -17.60 25.74
CA THR A 252 18.11 -18.54 25.39
C THR A 252 17.72 -19.52 24.28
N HIS A 253 16.41 -19.70 24.06
CA HIS A 253 15.84 -20.64 23.08
C HIS A 253 15.38 -19.96 21.78
N ALA A 254 15.99 -18.82 21.39
CA ALA A 254 15.63 -18.09 20.15
C ALA A 254 15.76 -18.97 18.88
N GLY A 255 16.74 -19.87 18.86
CA GLY A 255 16.93 -20.82 17.76
C GLY A 255 15.77 -21.80 17.60
N GLU A 256 15.24 -22.31 18.70
CA GLU A 256 14.10 -23.25 18.71
C GLU A 256 12.82 -22.55 18.24
N LEU A 257 12.56 -21.34 18.73
CA LEU A 257 11.41 -20.53 18.28
C LEU A 257 11.42 -20.31 16.76
N SER A 258 12.61 -20.12 16.18
CA SER A 258 12.72 -19.88 14.73
C SER A 258 12.33 -21.08 13.87
N THR A 259 12.29 -22.29 14.45
CA THR A 259 11.91 -23.53 13.76
C THR A 259 10.42 -23.89 13.85
N LEU A 260 9.66 -23.21 14.71
CA LEU A 260 8.24 -23.47 14.93
C LEU A 260 7.41 -23.32 13.65
N ARG A 261 6.42 -24.19 13.49
CA ARG A 261 5.50 -24.21 12.35
C ARG A 261 4.05 -24.10 12.83
N GLU A 262 3.25 -23.29 12.15
CA GLU A 262 1.81 -23.08 12.46
C GLU A 262 0.98 -24.37 12.54
N LYS A 263 1.35 -25.38 11.77
CA LYS A 263 0.65 -26.67 11.78
C LYS A 263 0.89 -27.51 13.04
N ASP A 264 1.93 -27.20 13.80
CA ASP A 264 2.36 -28.03 14.93
C ASP A 264 1.95 -27.38 16.27
N CYS A 265 1.78 -26.06 16.33
CA CYS A 265 1.43 -25.32 17.55
C CYS A 265 0.89 -23.91 17.23
N ASP A 266 0.22 -23.30 18.22
CA ASP A 266 0.00 -21.85 18.20
C ASP A 266 1.31 -21.14 18.56
N ILE A 267 1.96 -20.61 17.54
CA ILE A 267 3.29 -19.97 17.66
C ILE A 267 3.24 -18.79 18.64
N SER A 268 2.16 -18.02 18.69
CA SER A 268 2.05 -16.87 19.61
C SER A 268 2.07 -17.32 21.06
N VAL A 269 1.36 -18.39 21.39
CA VAL A 269 1.34 -18.99 22.73
C VAL A 269 2.70 -19.58 23.09
N GLU A 270 3.36 -20.28 22.16
CA GLU A 270 4.67 -20.86 22.42
C GLU A 270 5.76 -19.79 22.61
N ILE A 271 5.73 -18.69 21.85
CA ILE A 271 6.63 -17.55 22.05
C ILE A 271 6.49 -17.01 23.46
N GLU A 272 5.27 -16.74 23.93
CA GLU A 272 5.02 -16.25 25.29
C GLU A 272 5.54 -17.22 26.33
N LYS A 273 5.21 -18.50 26.20
CA LYS A 273 5.61 -19.55 27.13
C LYS A 273 7.12 -19.68 27.23
N VAL A 274 7.84 -19.67 26.12
CA VAL A 274 9.32 -19.79 26.10
C VAL A 274 9.98 -18.55 26.70
N ILE A 275 9.51 -17.34 26.34
CA ILE A 275 10.04 -16.08 26.91
C ILE A 275 9.84 -16.04 28.43
N GLU A 276 8.68 -16.40 28.92
CA GLU A 276 8.40 -16.39 30.38
C GLU A 276 9.19 -17.50 31.12
N ALA A 277 9.37 -18.68 30.51
CA ALA A 277 10.17 -19.75 31.09
C ALA A 277 11.66 -19.37 31.20
N ASP A 278 12.25 -18.83 30.13
CA ASP A 278 13.64 -18.38 30.12
C ASP A 278 13.88 -17.24 31.12
N PHE A 279 12.92 -16.29 31.21
CA PHE A 279 13.01 -15.22 32.18
C PHE A 279 12.90 -15.74 33.63
N ALA A 280 12.00 -16.69 33.91
CA ALA A 280 11.86 -17.31 35.22
C ALA A 280 13.13 -18.11 35.61
N GLU A 281 13.79 -18.76 34.66
CA GLU A 281 15.07 -19.44 34.89
C GLU A 281 16.16 -18.42 35.18
N TYR A 282 16.22 -17.31 34.43
CA TYR A 282 17.16 -16.21 34.71
C TYR A 282 16.98 -15.66 36.13
N VAL A 283 15.75 -15.37 36.55
CA VAL A 283 15.42 -14.88 37.90
C VAL A 283 15.90 -15.88 38.97
N ARG A 284 15.66 -17.18 38.80
CA ARG A 284 16.11 -18.23 39.71
C ARG A 284 17.64 -18.31 39.79
N LYS A 285 18.32 -18.31 38.65
CA LYS A 285 19.78 -18.42 38.54
C LYS A 285 20.50 -17.31 39.32
N TYR A 286 19.94 -16.10 39.29
CA TYR A 286 20.53 -14.93 39.96
C TYR A 286 19.86 -14.62 41.30
N ALA A 287 19.01 -15.49 41.83
CA ALA A 287 18.28 -15.34 43.10
C ALA A 287 17.65 -13.92 43.27
N MET A 288 17.06 -13.39 42.21
CA MET A 288 16.54 -12.02 42.17
C MET A 288 15.33 -11.85 43.08
N SER A 289 15.33 -10.76 43.86
CA SER A 289 14.17 -10.30 44.61
C SER A 289 13.10 -9.66 43.66
N GLN A 290 11.91 -9.44 44.18
CA GLN A 290 10.86 -8.72 43.42
C GLN A 290 11.29 -7.29 43.07
N ASP A 291 12.05 -6.63 43.91
CA ASP A 291 12.56 -5.28 43.66
C ASP A 291 13.67 -5.29 42.61
N ASP A 292 14.51 -6.32 42.55
CA ASP A 292 15.48 -6.49 41.47
C ASP A 292 14.79 -6.75 40.13
N ILE A 293 13.71 -7.53 40.12
CA ILE A 293 12.91 -7.79 38.92
C ILE A 293 12.29 -6.48 38.41
N ARG A 294 11.65 -5.68 39.29
CA ARG A 294 11.06 -4.38 38.93
C ARG A 294 12.10 -3.42 38.38
N ARG A 295 13.29 -3.35 39.03
CA ARG A 295 14.39 -2.54 38.56
C ARG A 295 14.83 -2.98 37.16
N LYS A 296 14.97 -4.29 36.92
CA LYS A 296 15.35 -4.84 35.64
C LYS A 296 14.34 -4.55 34.54
N GLU A 297 13.06 -4.65 34.87
CA GLU A 297 11.96 -4.31 33.95
C GLU A 297 11.86 -2.80 33.66
N SER A 298 12.44 -1.94 34.46
CA SER A 298 12.49 -0.49 34.25
C SER A 298 13.74 -0.05 33.46
N GLU A 299 14.77 -0.89 33.39
CA GLU A 299 15.98 -0.58 32.62
C GLU A 299 15.68 -0.52 31.11
N ASP A 300 16.36 0.37 30.42
CA ASP A 300 16.37 0.36 28.97
C ASP A 300 17.17 -0.85 28.47
N CYS A 301 16.49 -1.82 27.89
CA CYS A 301 17.07 -3.05 27.33
C CYS A 301 17.26 -3.00 25.83
N PHE A 302 17.06 -1.84 25.23
CA PHE A 302 17.40 -1.64 23.82
C PHE A 302 18.92 -1.56 23.63
N VAL A 303 19.39 -2.03 22.50
CA VAL A 303 20.73 -1.73 22.03
C VAL A 303 20.88 -0.21 22.03
N ASN A 304 21.96 0.30 22.58
CA ASN A 304 22.23 1.74 22.55
C ASN A 304 22.61 2.15 21.13
N TYR A 305 21.57 2.44 20.37
CA TYR A 305 21.63 2.95 19.00
C TYR A 305 21.49 4.48 19.09
N ASP A 306 22.60 5.16 18.91
CA ASP A 306 22.61 6.63 18.92
C ASP A 306 22.23 7.20 17.54
N LYS A 307 22.42 8.50 17.38
CA LYS A 307 22.11 9.20 16.14
C LYS A 307 23.00 8.72 14.98
N GLU A 308 24.28 8.49 15.24
CA GLU A 308 25.25 8.06 14.23
C GLU A 308 24.91 6.66 13.75
N ASP A 309 24.62 5.72 14.65
CA ASP A 309 24.18 4.36 14.34
C ASP A 309 22.92 4.33 13.47
N ILE A 310 21.93 5.18 13.78
CA ILE A 310 20.69 5.27 13.02
C ILE A 310 20.96 5.82 11.62
N CYS A 311 21.82 6.83 11.51
CA CYS A 311 22.18 7.41 10.23
C CYS A 311 23.01 6.44 9.37
N GLU A 312 23.91 5.68 9.97
CA GLU A 312 24.65 4.61 9.30
C GLU A 312 23.69 3.51 8.80
N PHE A 313 22.79 3.03 9.65
CA PHE A 313 21.78 2.04 9.26
C PHE A 313 20.94 2.48 8.07
N LEU A 314 20.53 3.74 8.04
CA LEU A 314 19.69 4.31 6.99
C LEU A 314 20.49 4.86 5.79
N GLU A 315 21.82 4.83 5.87
CA GLU A 315 22.70 5.43 4.84
C GLU A 315 22.32 6.89 4.57
N CYS A 316 22.17 7.71 5.64
CA CYS A 316 21.72 9.08 5.54
C CYS A 316 22.58 10.05 6.36
N GLU A 317 22.49 11.35 6.02
CA GLU A 317 23.16 12.41 6.75
C GLU A 317 22.48 12.68 8.10
N GLU A 318 23.23 13.05 9.12
CA GLU A 318 22.74 13.39 10.46
C GLU A 318 21.69 14.51 10.48
N GLY A 319 21.78 15.45 9.55
CA GLY A 319 20.81 16.53 9.41
C GLY A 319 19.38 16.05 9.09
N LEU A 320 19.23 14.81 8.56
CA LEU A 320 17.92 14.19 8.35
C LEU A 320 17.29 13.76 9.68
N TYR A 321 18.09 13.15 10.56
CA TYR A 321 17.68 12.76 11.90
C TYR A 321 17.22 13.96 12.72
N ASP A 322 18.00 15.05 12.71
CA ASP A 322 17.70 16.26 13.47
C ASP A 322 16.40 16.94 13.00
N ARG A 323 16.17 16.95 11.69
CA ARG A 323 14.90 17.45 11.12
C ARG A 323 13.70 16.64 11.60
N TYR A 324 13.80 15.31 11.53
CA TYR A 324 12.71 14.44 11.98
C TYR A 324 12.44 14.64 13.48
N TYR A 325 13.48 14.62 14.31
CA TYR A 325 13.35 14.79 15.76
C TYR A 325 12.73 16.15 16.14
N SER A 326 13.15 17.20 15.45
CA SER A 326 12.58 18.55 15.63
C SER A 326 11.10 18.65 15.21
N GLN A 327 10.68 17.87 14.23
CA GLN A 327 9.27 17.79 13.83
C GLN A 327 8.43 17.03 14.85
N CYS A 328 8.94 15.95 15.40
CA CYS A 328 8.26 15.18 16.45
C CYS A 328 8.04 16.01 17.72
N LEU A 329 9.03 16.80 18.14
CA LEU A 329 8.91 17.70 19.29
C LEU A 329 7.88 18.81 19.10
N LYS A 330 7.60 19.24 17.87
CA LYS A 330 6.58 20.26 17.56
C LYS A 330 5.17 19.69 17.49
N SER A 331 5.03 18.36 17.37
CA SER A 331 3.75 17.66 17.23
C SER A 331 3.28 16.99 18.54
N ALA A 332 4.12 16.94 19.56
CA ALA A 332 3.83 16.47 20.91
C ALA A 332 3.40 17.61 21.82
#